data_9e9b1783b83aa603ed982c8d3003a78d
#
_entry.id   9e9b1783b83aa603ed982c8d3003a78d
#
_cell.length_a   1.000
_cell.length_b   1.000
_cell.length_c   1.000
_cell.angle_alpha   90.00
_cell.angle_beta   90.00
_cell.angle_gamma   90.00
#
_symmetry.space_group_name_H-M   'P 1'
#
loop_
_entity.id
_entity.type
_entity.pdbx_description
1 polymer ?
#
loop_
_entity_poly.entity_id
_entity_poly.type
_entity_poly.pdbx_seq_one_letter_code
_entity_poly.pdbx_strand_id
1 'polypeptide(L)'
;MRLAIIGAAGQIPGFLIPRVLEETDFKLTLAGRKVSQRLSYQDDRIRYVDGDMSRLDNVRQALEDADVVFVNEASPALLEPTITVMKEKGIRRLIVAGVLGVYDEVVGDFGRWNKAMLGAYSPTNNRVIGAKLVDESGLDYTYLRMTWLYNQEGNRAYKLIPQGEPYKGAQVTRQAV
;
A
#
# COMPACT_ATOMS: atom_id res chain seq x y z
N MET A 1 8.34 16.95 -5.16
CA MET A 1 8.32 15.60 -4.54
C MET A 1 7.82 14.59 -5.54
N ARG A 2 8.42 13.38 -5.56
CA ARG A 2 7.97 12.27 -6.42
C ARG A 2 7.46 11.11 -5.56
N LEU A 3 6.21 10.71 -5.79
CA LEU A 3 5.59 9.55 -5.19
C LEU A 3 5.66 8.37 -6.18
N ALA A 4 6.33 7.29 -5.80
CA ALA A 4 6.29 6.03 -6.53
C ALA A 4 5.18 5.13 -5.99
N ILE A 5 4.31 4.64 -6.88
CA ILE A 5 3.18 3.77 -6.54
C ILE A 5 3.43 2.38 -7.12
N ILE A 6 3.78 1.42 -6.27
CA ILE A 6 3.94 0.01 -6.61
C ILE A 6 2.55 -0.66 -6.60
N GLY A 7 2.18 -1.30 -7.71
CA GLY A 7 0.85 -1.85 -7.90
C GLY A 7 -0.19 -0.79 -8.31
N ALA A 8 0.23 0.19 -9.10
CA ALA A 8 -0.55 1.38 -9.45
C ALA A 8 -1.89 1.11 -10.16
N ALA A 9 -2.05 -0.03 -10.83
CA ALA A 9 -3.31 -0.42 -11.47
C ALA A 9 -4.31 -1.12 -10.50
N GLY A 10 -4.09 -1.03 -9.19
CA GLY A 10 -5.00 -1.53 -8.16
C GLY A 10 -6.18 -0.60 -7.90
N GLN A 11 -7.16 -1.07 -7.14
CA GLN A 11 -8.38 -0.29 -6.87
C GLN A 11 -8.15 0.93 -5.97
N ILE A 12 -7.28 0.84 -4.95
CA ILE A 12 -6.94 1.97 -4.08
C ILE A 12 -6.18 3.05 -4.86
N PRO A 13 -5.12 2.73 -5.63
CA PRO A 13 -4.47 3.71 -6.50
C PRO A 13 -5.41 4.40 -7.49
N GLY A 14 -6.46 3.72 -7.94
CA GLY A 14 -7.49 4.33 -8.80
C GLY A 14 -8.19 5.53 -8.18
N PHE A 15 -8.26 5.64 -6.84
CA PHE A 15 -8.74 6.82 -6.12
C PHE A 15 -7.60 7.76 -5.70
N LEU A 16 -6.44 7.21 -5.36
CA LEU A 16 -5.29 7.99 -4.91
C LEU A 16 -4.69 8.85 -6.03
N ILE A 17 -4.47 8.26 -7.22
CA ILE A 17 -3.80 8.94 -8.33
C ILE A 17 -4.52 10.23 -8.75
N PRO A 18 -5.83 10.22 -9.08
CA PRO A 18 -6.54 11.44 -9.45
C PRO A 18 -6.45 12.50 -8.36
N ARG A 19 -6.59 12.10 -7.12
CA ARG A 19 -6.57 13.01 -5.98
C ARG A 19 -5.20 13.67 -5.77
N VAL A 20 -4.13 12.92 -5.89
CA VAL A 20 -2.76 13.47 -5.83
C VAL A 20 -2.52 14.47 -6.96
N LEU A 21 -2.99 14.18 -8.18
CA LEU A 21 -2.86 15.08 -9.32
C LEU A 21 -3.67 16.35 -9.17
N GLU A 22 -4.85 16.27 -8.55
CA GLU A 22 -5.75 17.40 -8.30
C GLU A 22 -5.29 18.28 -7.13
N GLU A 23 -4.84 17.67 -6.04
CA GLU A 23 -4.60 18.37 -4.77
C GLU A 23 -3.12 18.74 -4.55
N THR A 24 -2.18 18.29 -5.41
CA THR A 24 -0.74 18.49 -5.23
C THR A 24 0.01 18.72 -6.55
N ASP A 25 1.25 19.23 -6.44
CA ASP A 25 2.21 19.32 -7.55
C ASP A 25 3.17 18.13 -7.63
N PHE A 26 2.81 17.00 -7.03
CA PHE A 26 3.70 15.85 -6.99
C PHE A 26 3.86 15.21 -8.37
N LYS A 27 5.08 14.77 -8.66
CA LYS A 27 5.35 13.86 -9.76
C LYS A 27 5.04 12.43 -9.32
N LEU A 28 4.49 11.64 -10.23
CA LEU A 28 4.12 10.25 -9.95
C LEU A 28 4.96 9.29 -10.79
N THR A 29 5.41 8.21 -10.17
CA THR A 29 5.85 7.00 -10.89
C THR A 29 4.82 5.90 -10.65
N LEU A 30 4.14 5.49 -11.71
CA LEU A 30 3.12 4.44 -11.68
C LEU A 30 3.75 3.13 -12.14
N ALA A 31 3.95 2.19 -11.20
CA ALA A 31 4.69 0.96 -11.47
C ALA A 31 3.83 -0.30 -11.29
N GLY A 32 4.00 -1.25 -12.20
CA GLY A 32 3.29 -2.53 -12.17
C GLY A 32 3.20 -3.22 -13.53
N ARG A 33 2.59 -4.40 -13.56
CA ARG A 33 2.44 -5.17 -14.80
C ARG A 33 1.50 -4.49 -15.79
N LYS A 34 2.02 -4.15 -16.98
CA LYS A 34 1.28 -3.49 -18.08
C LYS A 34 0.54 -2.24 -17.61
N VAL A 35 1.14 -1.49 -16.70
CA VAL A 35 0.50 -0.32 -16.08
C VAL A 35 0.22 0.77 -17.12
N SER A 36 1.11 0.97 -18.09
CA SER A 36 0.96 1.92 -19.21
C SER A 36 -0.21 1.58 -20.14
N GLN A 37 -0.59 0.29 -20.22
CA GLN A 37 -1.74 -0.17 -21.02
C GLN A 37 -3.05 -0.16 -20.24
N ARG A 38 -2.97 -0.26 -18.91
CA ARG A 38 -4.12 -0.37 -18.01
C ARG A 38 -4.62 0.96 -17.48
N LEU A 39 -3.75 1.96 -17.47
CA LEU A 39 -4.04 3.31 -16.99
C LEU A 39 -3.89 4.30 -18.14
N SER A 40 -4.81 5.25 -18.25
CA SER A 40 -4.88 6.21 -19.35
C SER A 40 -4.71 7.66 -18.92
N TYR A 41 -4.01 7.90 -17.79
CA TYR A 41 -3.76 9.28 -17.33
C TYR A 41 -2.84 10.02 -18.31
N GLN A 42 -3.26 11.22 -18.74
CA GLN A 42 -2.52 12.11 -19.63
C GLN A 42 -2.06 13.33 -18.80
N ASP A 43 -0.93 13.20 -18.11
CA ASP A 43 -0.35 14.26 -17.28
C ASP A 43 1.18 14.14 -17.37
N ASP A 44 1.87 15.23 -17.63
CA ASP A 44 3.33 15.29 -17.81
C ASP A 44 4.12 15.00 -16.54
N ARG A 45 3.46 15.04 -15.38
CA ARG A 45 4.01 14.64 -14.09
C ARG A 45 4.10 13.12 -13.91
N ILE A 46 3.46 12.33 -14.79
CA ILE A 46 3.38 10.88 -14.67
C ILE A 46 4.47 10.19 -15.48
N ARG A 47 5.18 9.27 -14.83
CA ARG A 47 6.06 8.29 -15.45
C ARG A 47 5.49 6.89 -15.24
N TYR A 48 5.33 6.12 -16.31
CA TYR A 48 4.94 4.71 -16.23
C TYR A 48 6.16 3.80 -16.22
N VAL A 49 6.14 2.78 -15.36
CA VAL A 49 7.17 1.72 -15.31
C VAL A 49 6.48 0.36 -15.37
N ASP A 50 6.49 -0.23 -16.57
CA ASP A 50 5.95 -1.56 -16.79
C ASP A 50 6.93 -2.64 -16.31
N GLY A 51 6.48 -3.55 -15.49
CA GLY A 51 7.31 -4.67 -15.03
C GLY A 51 6.69 -5.46 -13.88
N ASP A 52 7.30 -6.59 -13.59
CA ASP A 52 7.02 -7.37 -12.38
C ASP A 52 7.81 -6.77 -11.21
N MET A 53 7.11 -6.17 -10.27
CA MET A 53 7.71 -5.50 -9.11
C MET A 53 8.23 -6.47 -8.03
N SER A 54 8.19 -7.78 -8.27
CA SER A 54 8.96 -8.76 -7.48
C SER A 54 10.44 -8.84 -7.90
N ARG A 55 10.81 -8.17 -9.00
CA ARG A 55 12.17 -8.15 -9.54
C ARG A 55 12.87 -6.85 -9.17
N LEU A 56 14.05 -6.96 -8.55
CA LEU A 56 14.84 -5.81 -8.10
C LEU A 56 15.09 -4.75 -9.18
N ASP A 57 15.39 -5.18 -10.43
CA ASP A 57 15.70 -4.23 -11.49
C ASP A 57 14.50 -3.36 -11.89
N ASN A 58 13.30 -3.95 -11.92
CA ASN A 58 12.07 -3.21 -12.17
C ASN A 58 11.77 -2.23 -11.03
N VAL A 59 12.03 -2.64 -9.79
CA VAL A 59 11.86 -1.76 -8.62
C VAL A 59 12.91 -0.65 -8.63
N ARG A 60 14.19 -0.92 -8.99
CA ARG A 60 15.22 0.12 -9.15
C ARG A 60 14.80 1.19 -10.16
N GLN A 61 14.22 0.77 -11.28
CA GLN A 61 13.67 1.68 -12.29
C GLN A 61 12.46 2.47 -11.74
N ALA A 62 11.56 1.81 -11.03
CA ALA A 62 10.36 2.45 -10.45
C ALA A 62 10.71 3.49 -9.38
N LEU A 63 11.75 3.25 -8.59
CA LEU A 63 12.19 4.10 -7.49
C LEU A 63 13.34 5.05 -7.87
N GLU A 64 13.63 5.22 -9.14
CA GLU A 64 14.68 6.12 -9.62
C GLU A 64 14.40 7.52 -9.08
N ASP A 65 14.26 8.37 -8.78
CA ASP A 65 13.97 9.69 -8.22
C ASP A 65 12.81 9.75 -7.21
N ALA A 66 12.49 8.65 -6.54
CA ALA A 66 11.39 8.62 -5.59
C ALA A 66 11.78 9.24 -4.24
N ASP A 67 10.93 10.10 -3.71
CA ASP A 67 11.02 10.63 -2.34
C ASP A 67 10.18 9.80 -1.37
N VAL A 68 9.03 9.31 -1.84
CA VAL A 68 8.04 8.54 -1.08
C VAL A 68 7.61 7.33 -1.90
N VAL A 69 7.44 6.19 -1.25
CA VAL A 69 6.98 4.94 -1.88
C VAL A 69 5.66 4.51 -1.26
N PHE A 70 4.65 4.29 -2.10
CA PHE A 70 3.40 3.63 -1.74
C PHE A 70 3.36 2.22 -2.34
N VAL A 71 3.11 1.21 -1.51
CA VAL A 71 2.94 -0.18 -1.95
C VAL A 71 1.49 -0.60 -1.72
N ASN A 72 0.80 -0.93 -2.81
CA ASN A 72 -0.64 -1.24 -2.79
C ASN A 72 -0.99 -2.63 -2.24
N GLU A 73 0.00 -3.47 -1.94
CA GLU A 73 -0.20 -4.82 -1.39
C GLU A 73 0.96 -5.19 -0.47
N ALA A 74 0.64 -5.57 0.76
CA ALA A 74 1.63 -5.95 1.77
C ALA A 74 2.09 -7.41 1.62
N SER A 75 2.46 -7.86 0.41
CA SER A 75 3.03 -9.18 0.19
C SER A 75 4.56 -9.15 0.26
N PRO A 76 5.22 -10.21 0.78
CA PRO A 76 6.68 -10.31 0.80
C PRO A 76 7.29 -10.13 -0.59
N ALA A 77 6.67 -10.69 -1.62
CA ALA A 77 7.14 -10.60 -3.00
C ALA A 77 7.29 -9.15 -3.51
N LEU A 78 6.48 -8.21 -3.02
CA LEU A 78 6.59 -6.79 -3.37
C LEU A 78 7.43 -6.02 -2.35
N LEU A 79 7.31 -6.35 -1.07
CA LEU A 79 7.94 -5.59 0.01
C LEU A 79 9.45 -5.84 0.10
N GLU A 80 9.92 -7.08 -0.02
CA GLU A 80 11.35 -7.40 0.05
C GLU A 80 12.19 -6.61 -0.97
N PRO A 81 11.89 -6.67 -2.29
CA PRO A 81 12.64 -5.91 -3.26
C PRO A 81 12.45 -4.39 -3.11
N THR A 82 11.25 -3.94 -2.71
CA THR A 82 10.98 -2.52 -2.49
C THR A 82 11.82 -1.96 -1.34
N ILE A 83 11.80 -2.62 -0.16
CA ILE A 83 12.59 -2.22 1.01
C ILE A 83 14.09 -2.26 0.69
N THR A 84 14.55 -3.29 -0.02
CA THR A 84 15.95 -3.42 -0.44
C THR A 84 16.38 -2.22 -1.28
N VAL A 85 15.62 -1.89 -2.32
CA VAL A 85 15.96 -0.77 -3.21
C VAL A 85 15.81 0.58 -2.53
N MET A 86 14.82 0.75 -1.65
CA MET A 86 14.69 1.97 -0.84
C MET A 86 15.95 2.21 0.00
N LYS A 87 16.47 1.16 0.66
CA LYS A 87 17.72 1.24 1.44
C LYS A 87 18.94 1.54 0.57
N GLU A 88 19.06 0.88 -0.60
CA GLU A 88 20.13 1.14 -1.58
C GLU A 88 20.16 2.62 -2.01
N LYS A 89 18.99 3.22 -2.19
CA LYS A 89 18.84 4.60 -2.69
C LYS A 89 18.70 5.67 -1.59
N GLY A 90 18.68 5.29 -0.33
CA GLY A 90 18.48 6.21 0.79
C GLY A 90 17.07 6.79 0.90
N ILE A 91 16.06 6.16 0.25
CA ILE A 91 14.65 6.55 0.34
C ILE A 91 14.10 6.06 1.69
N ARG A 92 13.55 6.96 2.48
CA ARG A 92 13.15 6.63 3.86
C ARG A 92 11.66 6.43 4.03
N ARG A 93 10.81 7.15 3.30
CA ARG A 93 9.37 7.19 3.54
C ARG A 93 8.63 6.10 2.76
N LEU A 94 8.02 5.15 3.51
CA LEU A 94 7.25 4.02 2.99
C LEU A 94 5.80 4.09 3.49
N ILE A 95 4.82 3.92 2.60
CA ILE A 95 3.40 3.77 2.93
C ILE A 95 2.93 2.44 2.36
N VAL A 96 2.31 1.59 3.18
CA VAL A 96 1.88 0.26 2.76
C VAL A 96 0.38 0.09 2.98
N ALA A 97 -0.33 -0.28 1.92
CA ALA A 97 -1.72 -0.72 1.98
C ALA A 97 -1.77 -2.16 2.51
N GLY A 98 -1.93 -2.28 3.81
CA GLY A 98 -2.00 -3.55 4.52
C GLY A 98 -3.43 -3.95 4.90
N VAL A 99 -3.55 -4.93 5.76
CA VAL A 99 -4.85 -5.43 6.24
C VAL A 99 -4.92 -5.47 7.75
N LEU A 100 -6.14 -5.31 8.26
CA LEU A 100 -6.45 -5.42 9.68
C LEU A 100 -6.27 -6.85 10.17
N GLY A 101 -5.77 -7.01 11.39
CA GLY A 101 -5.67 -8.29 12.07
C GLY A 101 -4.32 -8.99 11.95
N VAL A 102 -3.33 -8.41 11.27
CA VAL A 102 -2.00 -9.03 11.11
C VAL A 102 -1.18 -9.06 12.41
N TYR A 103 -1.58 -8.28 13.42
CA TYR A 103 -0.98 -8.23 14.76
C TYR A 103 -1.87 -8.86 15.83
N ASP A 104 -2.89 -9.63 15.45
CA ASP A 104 -3.92 -10.21 16.36
C ASP A 104 -4.67 -9.14 17.19
N GLU A 105 -4.76 -7.93 16.67
CA GLU A 105 -5.29 -6.76 17.37
C GLU A 105 -6.82 -6.66 17.37
N VAL A 106 -7.51 -7.52 16.61
CA VAL A 106 -8.98 -7.48 16.50
C VAL A 106 -9.60 -8.50 17.45
N VAL A 107 -10.32 -8.01 18.45
CA VAL A 107 -10.93 -8.82 19.50
C VAL A 107 -12.44 -9.02 19.33
N GLY A 108 -13.04 -9.87 20.15
CA GLY A 108 -14.50 -10.11 20.16
C GLY A 108 -15.00 -10.93 18.97
N ASP A 109 -16.30 -10.85 18.69
CA ASP A 109 -16.96 -11.63 17.63
C ASP A 109 -16.44 -11.29 16.24
N PHE A 110 -16.24 -10.00 15.98
CA PHE A 110 -15.67 -9.54 14.72
C PHE A 110 -14.22 -10.03 14.54
N GLY A 111 -13.43 -10.04 15.60
CA GLY A 111 -12.06 -10.57 15.54
C GLY A 111 -12.04 -12.07 15.23
N ARG A 112 -12.90 -12.87 15.87
CA ARG A 112 -13.04 -14.30 15.59
C ARG A 112 -13.44 -14.56 14.14
N TRP A 113 -14.43 -13.81 13.63
CA TRP A 113 -14.88 -13.91 12.25
C TRP A 113 -13.79 -13.49 11.27
N ASN A 114 -13.14 -12.34 11.50
CA ASN A 114 -12.07 -11.83 10.67
C ASN A 114 -10.89 -12.81 10.56
N LYS A 115 -10.53 -13.42 11.69
CA LYS A 115 -9.48 -14.46 11.77
C LYS A 115 -9.85 -15.70 10.95
N ALA A 116 -11.10 -16.17 11.06
CA ALA A 116 -11.59 -17.30 10.29
C ALA A 116 -11.58 -17.04 8.79
N MET A 117 -11.95 -15.82 8.35
CA MET A 117 -12.02 -15.44 6.94
C MET A 117 -10.65 -15.20 6.32
N LEU A 118 -9.72 -14.60 7.04
CA LEU A 118 -8.43 -14.20 6.49
C LEU A 118 -7.32 -15.24 6.71
N GLY A 119 -7.51 -16.19 7.61
CA GLY A 119 -6.45 -17.09 8.06
C GLY A 119 -5.23 -16.33 8.60
N ALA A 120 -5.47 -15.16 9.17
CA ALA A 120 -4.50 -14.08 9.20
C ALA A 120 -3.33 -14.30 10.17
N TYR A 121 -3.45 -15.14 11.15
CA TYR A 121 -2.50 -15.13 12.27
C TYR A 121 -1.46 -16.24 12.24
N SER A 122 -1.43 -17.02 11.15
CA SER A 122 -0.33 -17.96 10.94
C SER A 122 0.97 -17.21 10.66
N PRO A 123 2.08 -17.54 11.33
CA PRO A 123 3.40 -16.96 10.99
C PRO A 123 3.81 -17.19 9.54
N THR A 124 3.21 -18.15 8.84
CA THR A 124 3.43 -18.46 7.43
C THR A 124 2.51 -17.68 6.48
N ASN A 125 1.57 -16.90 7.00
CA ASN A 125 0.70 -16.09 6.17
C ASN A 125 1.47 -14.90 5.57
N ASN A 126 1.43 -14.74 4.26
CA ASN A 126 2.14 -13.68 3.56
C ASN A 126 1.81 -12.27 4.08
N ARG A 127 0.60 -12.02 4.57
CA ARG A 127 0.21 -10.72 5.14
C ARG A 127 0.92 -10.44 6.47
N VAL A 128 1.07 -11.48 7.31
CA VAL A 128 1.81 -11.39 8.58
C VAL A 128 3.31 -11.22 8.31
N ILE A 129 3.86 -12.00 7.37
CA ILE A 129 5.26 -11.86 6.95
C ILE A 129 5.52 -10.47 6.39
N GLY A 130 4.63 -9.96 5.52
CA GLY A 130 4.75 -8.62 4.96
C GLY A 130 4.72 -7.52 6.01
N ALA A 131 3.83 -7.60 7.01
CA ALA A 131 3.80 -6.66 8.12
C ALA A 131 5.12 -6.67 8.90
N LYS A 132 5.63 -7.86 9.23
CA LYS A 132 6.91 -8.04 9.92
C LYS A 132 8.09 -7.45 9.13
N LEU A 133 8.14 -7.64 7.81
CA LEU A 133 9.17 -7.05 6.94
C LEU A 133 9.17 -5.52 7.03
N VAL A 134 7.99 -4.91 7.09
CA VAL A 134 7.86 -3.45 7.24
C VAL A 134 8.32 -3.00 8.63
N ASP A 135 7.89 -3.68 9.70
CA ASP A 135 8.28 -3.36 11.08
C ASP A 135 9.81 -3.44 11.29
N GLU A 136 10.45 -4.45 10.69
CA GLU A 136 11.90 -4.68 10.78
C GLU A 136 12.71 -3.89 9.73
N SER A 137 12.04 -3.12 8.86
CA SER A 137 12.71 -2.42 7.76
C SER A 137 13.67 -1.32 8.21
N GLY A 138 13.41 -0.68 9.36
CA GLY A 138 14.14 0.52 9.82
C GLY A 138 13.82 1.78 9.00
N LEU A 139 12.78 1.74 8.14
CA LEU A 139 12.29 2.88 7.38
C LEU A 139 11.33 3.74 8.21
N ASP A 140 11.11 4.98 7.79
CA ASP A 140 9.98 5.79 8.24
C ASP A 140 8.72 5.31 7.53
N TYR A 141 7.94 4.46 8.19
CA TYR A 141 6.80 3.82 7.53
C TYR A 141 5.45 4.17 8.15
N THR A 142 4.42 4.03 7.32
CA THR A 142 3.02 3.93 7.72
C THR A 142 2.42 2.65 7.14
N TYR A 143 2.01 1.73 8.00
CA TYR A 143 1.28 0.52 7.61
C TYR A 143 -0.21 0.73 7.85
N LEU A 144 -0.99 0.87 6.78
CA LEU A 144 -2.44 1.07 6.85
C LEU A 144 -3.12 -0.27 7.12
N ARG A 145 -3.57 -0.51 8.35
CA ARG A 145 -4.30 -1.72 8.74
C ARG A 145 -5.77 -1.59 8.35
N MET A 146 -6.03 -1.69 7.03
CA MET A 146 -7.36 -1.47 6.50
C MET A 146 -8.32 -2.59 6.88
N THR A 147 -9.51 -2.21 7.34
CA THR A 147 -10.63 -3.11 7.51
C THR A 147 -11.24 -3.52 6.17
N TRP A 148 -12.37 -4.20 6.15
CA TRP A 148 -13.03 -4.65 4.92
C TRP A 148 -13.39 -3.49 4.01
N LEU A 149 -12.87 -3.53 2.78
CA LEU A 149 -13.03 -2.46 1.81
C LEU A 149 -14.28 -2.68 0.94
N TYR A 150 -15.07 -1.63 0.78
CA TYR A 150 -16.20 -1.63 -0.15
C TYR A 150 -16.19 -0.37 -1.03
N ASN A 151 -17.05 -0.33 -2.04
CA ASN A 151 -17.20 0.83 -2.92
C ASN A 151 -18.52 1.53 -2.62
N GLN A 152 -18.46 2.82 -2.35
CA GLN A 152 -19.61 3.69 -2.23
C GLN A 152 -19.19 5.09 -2.68
N GLU A 153 -19.81 5.59 -3.73
CA GLU A 153 -19.52 6.91 -4.26
C GLU A 153 -19.85 8.00 -3.23
N GLY A 154 -18.98 9.01 -3.15
CA GLY A 154 -19.17 10.16 -2.24
C GLY A 154 -18.89 9.89 -0.76
N ASN A 155 -18.74 8.63 -0.34
CA ASN A 155 -18.42 8.33 1.05
C ASN A 155 -16.90 8.33 1.27
N ARG A 156 -16.41 9.42 1.86
CA ARG A 156 -14.99 9.62 2.23
C ARG A 156 -14.75 9.58 3.74
N ALA A 157 -15.73 9.10 4.53
CA ALA A 157 -15.61 9.04 5.97
C ALA A 157 -14.65 7.94 6.41
N TYR A 158 -13.70 8.29 7.25
CA TYR A 158 -12.78 7.34 7.87
C TYR A 158 -12.47 7.74 9.32
N LYS A 159 -11.95 6.79 10.06
CA LYS A 159 -11.38 7.01 11.39
C LYS A 159 -10.01 6.36 11.45
N LEU A 160 -9.00 7.13 11.86
CA LEU A 160 -7.68 6.60 12.18
C LEU A 160 -7.66 6.12 13.63
N ILE A 161 -7.20 4.90 13.84
CA ILE A 161 -7.04 4.28 15.16
C ILE A 161 -5.58 3.88 15.29
N PRO A 162 -4.82 4.51 16.20
CA PRO A 162 -3.42 4.15 16.44
C PRO A 162 -3.25 2.68 16.86
N GLN A 163 -2.05 2.16 16.67
CA GLN A 163 -1.72 0.83 17.17
C GLN A 163 -1.81 0.81 18.71
N GLY A 164 -2.39 -0.25 19.26
CA GLY A 164 -2.60 -0.41 20.70
C GLY A 164 -3.92 0.13 21.22
N GLU A 165 -4.67 0.91 20.42
CA GLU A 165 -6.02 1.32 20.78
C GLU A 165 -7.09 0.31 20.34
N PRO A 166 -8.22 0.17 21.10
CA PRO A 166 -9.30 -0.74 20.74
C PRO A 166 -9.89 -0.40 19.37
N TYR A 167 -9.87 -1.38 18.47
CA TYR A 167 -10.44 -1.21 17.15
C TYR A 167 -11.97 -1.24 17.17
N LYS A 168 -12.59 -0.27 16.48
CA LYS A 168 -14.05 -0.19 16.29
C LYS A 168 -14.35 0.06 14.82
N GLY A 169 -15.27 -0.72 14.28
CA GLY A 169 -15.70 -0.62 12.88
C GLY A 169 -15.34 -1.87 12.09
N ALA A 170 -16.09 -2.14 11.02
CA ALA A 170 -15.92 -3.34 10.20
C ALA A 170 -15.59 -3.04 8.74
N GLN A 171 -15.92 -1.85 8.26
CA GLN A 171 -15.80 -1.49 6.85
C GLN A 171 -15.34 -0.05 6.65
N VAL A 172 -14.65 0.19 5.54
CA VAL A 172 -14.29 1.52 5.05
C VAL A 172 -14.34 1.53 3.52
N THR A 173 -14.71 2.65 2.92
CA THR A 173 -14.69 2.75 1.46
C THR A 173 -13.26 2.86 0.93
N ARG A 174 -13.02 2.35 -0.29
CA ARG A 174 -11.72 2.56 -0.96
C ARG A 174 -11.44 4.01 -1.27
N GLN A 175 -12.50 4.82 -1.43
CA GLN A 175 -12.38 6.26 -1.66
C GLN A 175 -11.94 7.02 -0.41
N ALA A 176 -12.17 6.46 0.79
CA ALA A 176 -11.79 7.07 2.07
C ALA A 176 -10.34 6.72 2.49
N VAL A 177 -9.79 5.62 1.93
CA VAL A 177 -8.40 5.19 2.14
C VAL A 177 -7.45 6.05 1.32
#